data_a2a3a0e12c41cc070af0239209a9951c
#
_entry.id   a2a3a0e12c41cc070af0239209a9951c
#
_cell.length_a   1.000
_cell.length_b   1.000
_cell.length_c   1.000
_cell.angle_alpha   90.00
_cell.angle_beta   90.00
_cell.angle_gamma   90.00
#
_symmetry.space_group_name_H-M   'P 1'
#
loop_
_entity.id
_entity.type
_entity.pdbx_description
1 polymer ?
#
loop_
_entity_poly.entity_id
_entity_poly.type
_entity_poly.pdbx_seq_one_letter_code
_entity_poly.pdbx_strand_id
1 'polypeptide(L)'
;MDKLQFINEQMTDLGIPYQLNEWNAPDGILKYPYTVGEFTEVATMTEDGYEESTLLLTVTTRGSWFELEGIKAKIKKRFPAGIGLCAETDSGSIAVFYAGSFPVPTGEADLKRMQINLDIKEWKGLN
;
A
#
# COMPACT_ATOMS: atom_id res chain seq x y z
N MET A 1 -17.50 0.38 -3.57
CA MET A 1 -16.13 0.44 -3.01
C MET A 1 -15.16 0.76 -4.14
N ASP A 2 -14.35 1.75 -3.96
CA ASP A 2 -13.31 2.09 -4.94
C ASP A 2 -11.92 1.61 -4.47
N LYS A 3 -10.90 1.88 -5.27
CA LYS A 3 -9.53 1.49 -4.99
C LYS A 3 -9.03 2.04 -3.66
N LEU A 4 -9.31 3.31 -3.38
CA LEU A 4 -8.84 3.97 -2.16
C LEU A 4 -9.46 3.33 -0.92
N GLN A 5 -10.75 3.09 -0.98
CA GLN A 5 -11.50 2.46 0.10
C GLN A 5 -11.05 1.02 0.33
N PHE A 6 -10.82 0.27 -0.76
CA PHE A 6 -10.35 -1.10 -0.67
C PHE A 6 -9.02 -1.19 0.07
N ILE A 7 -8.04 -0.37 -0.32
CA ILE A 7 -6.72 -0.38 0.33
C ILE A 7 -6.84 0.02 1.81
N ASN A 8 -7.64 1.05 2.10
CA ASN A 8 -7.83 1.49 3.49
C ASN A 8 -8.42 0.37 4.35
N GLU A 9 -9.39 -0.35 3.84
CA GLU A 9 -10.01 -1.47 4.55
C GLU A 9 -9.01 -2.60 4.79
N GLN A 10 -8.17 -2.91 3.80
CA GLN A 10 -7.16 -3.96 3.94
C GLN A 10 -6.11 -3.59 4.98
N MET A 11 -5.65 -2.34 4.99
CA MET A 11 -4.67 -1.89 5.98
C MET A 11 -5.26 -1.89 7.39
N THR A 12 -6.50 -1.47 7.53
CA THR A 12 -7.22 -1.50 8.82
C THR A 12 -7.36 -2.93 9.31
N ASP A 13 -7.74 -3.86 8.45
CA ASP A 13 -7.88 -5.27 8.80
C ASP A 13 -6.54 -5.89 9.23
N LEU A 14 -5.45 -5.48 8.62
CA LEU A 14 -4.11 -5.93 8.99
C LEU A 14 -3.56 -5.25 10.24
N GLY A 15 -4.26 -4.24 10.77
CA GLY A 15 -3.79 -3.49 11.93
C GLY A 15 -2.63 -2.57 11.61
N ILE A 16 -2.50 -2.14 10.37
CA ILE A 16 -1.42 -1.25 9.92
C ILE A 16 -1.93 0.19 9.93
N PRO A 17 -1.32 1.09 10.73
CA PRO A 17 -1.67 2.52 10.68
C PRO A 17 -1.36 3.09 9.30
N TYR A 18 -2.38 3.58 8.61
CA TYR A 18 -2.27 3.97 7.20
C TYR A 18 -3.07 5.24 6.92
N GLN A 19 -2.47 6.17 6.17
CA GLN A 19 -3.17 7.34 5.63
C GLN A 19 -2.69 7.59 4.20
N LEU A 20 -3.55 8.18 3.40
CA LEU A 20 -3.25 8.48 2.00
C LEU A 20 -2.57 9.84 1.86
N ASN A 21 -1.50 9.87 1.07
CA ASN A 21 -0.72 11.05 0.66
C ASN A 21 0.06 11.76 1.76
N GLU A 22 -0.49 11.94 2.95
CA GLU A 22 0.22 12.58 4.05
C GLU A 22 -0.24 12.01 5.38
N TRP A 23 0.60 12.14 6.40
CA TRP A 23 0.25 11.68 7.72
C TRP A 23 -0.22 12.83 8.59
N ASN A 24 -1.46 12.74 9.05
CA ASN A 24 -2.03 13.66 10.04
C ASN A 24 -2.14 12.89 11.35
N ALA A 25 -1.29 13.24 12.33
CA ALA A 25 -1.24 12.52 13.59
C ALA A 25 -2.57 12.63 14.33
N PRO A 26 -3.23 11.49 14.68
CA PRO A 26 -4.44 11.54 15.49
C PRO A 26 -4.16 12.23 16.83
N ASP A 27 -5.05 13.13 17.24
CA ASP A 27 -4.90 13.92 18.47
C ASP A 27 -3.64 14.76 18.54
N GLY A 28 -3.00 15.03 17.38
CA GLY A 28 -1.79 15.82 17.30
C GLY A 28 -0.53 15.11 17.83
N ILE A 29 -0.63 13.84 18.16
CA ILE A 29 0.49 13.05 18.70
C ILE A 29 0.96 12.05 17.64
N LEU A 30 2.23 12.19 17.23
CA LEU A 30 2.84 11.26 16.27
C LEU A 30 3.21 9.96 16.97
N LYS A 31 2.61 8.86 16.53
CA LYS A 31 2.91 7.52 17.04
C LYS A 31 3.57 6.69 15.95
N TYR A 32 4.45 5.80 16.35
CA TYR A 32 5.16 4.90 15.44
C TYR A 32 4.69 3.45 15.65
N PRO A 33 4.67 2.61 14.61
CA PRO A 33 4.95 2.98 13.21
C PRO A 33 3.78 3.70 12.56
N TYR A 34 4.04 4.38 11.45
CA TYR A 34 2.96 4.92 10.62
C TYR A 34 3.29 4.68 9.14
N THR A 35 2.25 4.58 8.32
CA THR A 35 2.37 4.27 6.90
C THR A 35 1.64 5.31 6.07
N VAL A 36 2.33 5.84 5.07
CA VAL A 36 1.73 6.76 4.10
C VAL A 36 1.70 6.07 2.74
N GLY A 37 0.54 6.06 2.09
CA GLY A 37 0.38 5.50 0.76
C GLY A 37 0.26 6.59 -0.29
N GLU A 38 0.94 6.40 -1.42
CA GLU A 38 0.85 7.28 -2.58
C GLU A 38 0.63 6.43 -3.82
N PHE A 39 -0.37 6.81 -4.63
CA PHE A 39 -0.61 6.13 -5.90
C PHE A 39 0.13 6.85 -7.02
N THR A 40 0.84 6.07 -7.84
CA THR A 40 1.37 6.57 -9.09
C THR A 40 0.51 5.96 -10.19
N GLU A 41 -0.06 6.80 -11.03
CA GLU A 41 -0.89 6.35 -12.14
C GLU A 41 -0.20 6.66 -13.45
N VAL A 42 -0.07 5.63 -14.28
CA VAL A 42 0.32 5.81 -15.66
C VAL A 42 -0.91 5.46 -16.47
N ALA A 43 -1.41 6.42 -17.24
CA ALA A 43 -2.60 6.22 -18.05
C ALA A 43 -2.29 5.30 -19.23
N THR A 44 -2.12 4.02 -18.97
CA THR A 44 -2.01 3.01 -20.00
C THR A 44 -3.29 2.21 -20.02
N MET A 45 -4.09 2.42 -21.04
CA MET A 45 -5.20 1.52 -21.30
C MET A 45 -4.68 0.42 -22.21
N THR A 46 -4.76 -0.82 -21.75
CA THR A 46 -4.43 -1.98 -22.56
C THR A 46 -5.65 -2.40 -23.38
N GLU A 47 -5.44 -3.24 -24.39
CA GLU A 47 -6.53 -3.78 -25.20
C GLU A 47 -7.55 -4.55 -24.36
N ASP A 48 -7.13 -5.08 -23.21
CA ASP A 48 -8.00 -5.82 -22.31
C ASP A 48 -8.82 -4.91 -21.38
N GLY A 49 -8.69 -3.60 -21.52
CA GLY A 49 -9.47 -2.62 -20.75
C GLY A 49 -9.09 -2.52 -19.30
N TYR A 50 -7.84 -2.82 -18.95
CA TYR A 50 -7.39 -2.64 -17.57
C TYR A 50 -6.40 -1.48 -17.43
N GLU A 51 -6.39 -0.88 -16.26
CA GLU A 51 -5.47 0.18 -15.89
C GLU A 51 -4.47 -0.35 -14.87
N GLU A 52 -3.23 0.09 -14.98
CA GLU A 52 -2.20 -0.25 -14.01
C GLU A 52 -1.81 0.98 -13.19
N SER A 53 -1.58 0.76 -11.92
CA SER A 53 -1.03 1.78 -11.03
C SER A 53 -0.11 1.10 -10.02
N THR A 54 0.68 1.89 -9.32
CA THR A 54 1.53 1.39 -8.24
C THR A 54 1.18 2.15 -6.97
N LEU A 55 1.00 1.42 -5.89
CA LEU A 55 0.85 2.01 -4.57
C LEU A 55 2.20 1.94 -3.87
N LEU A 56 2.72 3.10 -3.51
CA LEU A 56 3.97 3.23 -2.76
C LEU A 56 3.62 3.40 -1.29
N LEU A 57 3.96 2.40 -0.48
CA LEU A 57 3.73 2.46 0.97
C LEU A 57 5.05 2.81 1.64
N THR A 58 5.09 3.93 2.34
CA THR A 58 6.28 4.33 3.10
C THR A 58 5.99 4.16 4.58
N VAL A 59 6.66 3.20 5.21
CA VAL A 59 6.48 2.87 6.63
C VAL A 59 7.65 3.43 7.42
N THR A 60 7.35 4.21 8.45
CA THR A 60 8.35 4.88 9.28
C THR A 60 8.19 4.43 10.73
N THR A 61 9.30 4.13 11.40
CA THR A 61 9.31 3.79 12.83
C THR A 61 10.55 4.31 13.52
N ARG A 62 10.46 4.52 14.83
CA ARG A 62 11.62 4.70 15.70
C ARG A 62 11.96 3.41 16.46
N GLY A 63 11.25 2.32 16.16
CA GLY A 63 11.50 1.00 16.71
C GLY A 63 12.63 0.28 16.01
N SER A 64 12.42 -0.98 15.67
CA SER A 64 13.44 -1.82 15.04
C SER A 64 13.11 -2.16 13.60
N TRP A 65 14.14 -2.63 12.88
CA TRP A 65 13.93 -3.18 11.54
C TRP A 65 13.00 -4.40 11.56
N PHE A 66 12.98 -5.15 12.67
CA PHE A 66 12.06 -6.29 12.82
C PHE A 66 10.61 -5.86 12.77
N GLU A 67 10.28 -4.67 13.29
CA GLU A 67 8.94 -4.12 13.23
C GLU A 67 8.53 -3.84 11.78
N LEU A 68 9.43 -3.22 10.99
CA LEU A 68 9.19 -2.96 9.57
C LEU A 68 9.08 -4.25 8.77
N GLU A 69 9.96 -5.22 9.05
CA GLU A 69 9.91 -6.53 8.39
C GLU A 69 8.62 -7.27 8.73
N GLY A 70 8.11 -7.11 9.95
CA GLY A 70 6.82 -7.68 10.35
C GLY A 70 5.66 -7.10 9.56
N ILE A 71 5.66 -5.79 9.34
CA ILE A 71 4.63 -5.11 8.53
C ILE A 71 4.74 -5.57 7.08
N LYS A 72 5.96 -5.63 6.54
CA LYS A 72 6.18 -6.14 5.19
C LYS A 72 5.66 -7.56 5.03
N ALA A 73 5.91 -8.43 6.00
CA ALA A 73 5.43 -9.81 5.96
C ALA A 73 3.91 -9.90 5.92
N LYS A 74 3.20 -9.07 6.68
CA LYS A 74 1.74 -9.01 6.65
C LYS A 74 1.24 -8.60 5.27
N ILE A 75 1.88 -7.61 4.67
CA ILE A 75 1.51 -7.09 3.34
C ILE A 75 1.77 -8.15 2.27
N LYS A 76 2.94 -8.80 2.30
CA LYS A 76 3.28 -9.86 1.35
C LYS A 76 2.31 -11.04 1.43
N LYS A 77 1.86 -11.38 2.63
CA LYS A 77 0.93 -12.48 2.82
C LYS A 77 -0.47 -12.12 2.30
N ARG A 78 -0.91 -10.88 2.52
CA ARG A 78 -2.22 -10.42 2.06
C ARG A 78 -2.27 -10.24 0.54
N PHE A 79 -1.18 -9.75 -0.04
CA PHE A 79 -1.08 -9.47 -1.47
C PHE A 79 0.06 -10.27 -2.10
N PRO A 80 -0.07 -11.62 -2.21
CA PRO A 80 1.04 -12.44 -2.70
C PRO A 80 1.49 -12.05 -4.10
N ALA A 81 2.82 -12.03 -4.32
CA ALA A 81 3.37 -11.79 -5.64
C ALA A 81 2.88 -12.87 -6.61
N GLY A 82 2.47 -12.48 -7.80
CA GLY A 82 2.02 -13.40 -8.83
C GLY A 82 0.55 -13.82 -8.73
N ILE A 83 0.01 -14.01 -7.54
CA ILE A 83 -1.39 -14.38 -7.33
C ILE A 83 -2.22 -13.14 -7.00
N GLY A 84 -1.74 -12.32 -6.08
CA GLY A 84 -2.42 -11.10 -5.65
C GLY A 84 -3.67 -11.35 -4.82
N LEU A 85 -4.32 -10.25 -4.45
CA LEU A 85 -5.64 -10.25 -3.82
C LEU A 85 -6.61 -9.57 -4.79
N CYS A 86 -7.67 -10.27 -5.15
CA CYS A 86 -8.68 -9.78 -6.08
C CYS A 86 -9.96 -9.44 -5.35
N ALA A 87 -10.64 -8.39 -5.79
CA ALA A 87 -11.92 -7.97 -5.23
C ALA A 87 -12.76 -7.28 -6.30
N GLU A 88 -14.06 -7.17 -6.04
CA GLU A 88 -14.96 -6.38 -6.89
C GLU A 88 -15.03 -4.96 -6.37
N THR A 89 -15.09 -4.00 -7.28
CA THR A 89 -15.25 -2.58 -6.99
C THR A 89 -16.51 -2.07 -7.68
N ASP A 90 -16.89 -0.82 -7.37
CA ASP A 90 -18.10 -0.23 -7.95
C ASP A 90 -18.03 -0.13 -9.48
N SER A 91 -16.84 -0.01 -10.05
CA SER A 91 -16.64 0.13 -11.50
C SER A 91 -16.15 -1.14 -12.19
N GLY A 92 -15.91 -2.22 -11.45
CA GLY A 92 -15.39 -3.47 -12.01
C GLY A 92 -14.70 -4.35 -11.00
N SER A 93 -13.41 -4.62 -11.21
CA SER A 93 -12.62 -5.44 -10.29
C SER A 93 -11.21 -4.91 -10.14
N ILE A 94 -10.55 -5.32 -9.07
CA ILE A 94 -9.20 -4.89 -8.73
C ILE A 94 -8.38 -6.11 -8.32
N ALA A 95 -7.09 -6.10 -8.67
CA ALA A 95 -6.12 -7.08 -8.19
C ALA A 95 -4.89 -6.33 -7.69
N VAL A 96 -4.40 -6.71 -6.52
CA VAL A 96 -3.26 -6.06 -5.87
C VAL A 96 -2.19 -7.10 -5.57
N PHE A 97 -0.94 -6.80 -5.98
CA PHE A 97 0.18 -7.73 -5.90
C PHE A 97 1.37 -7.06 -5.21
N TYR A 98 2.05 -7.79 -4.33
CA TYR A 98 3.32 -7.33 -3.80
C TYR A 98 4.35 -7.27 -4.93
N ALA A 99 5.04 -6.13 -5.06
CA ALA A 99 6.00 -5.89 -6.14
C ALA A 99 7.44 -5.75 -5.67
N GLY A 100 7.68 -5.46 -4.40
CA GLY A 100 9.02 -5.32 -3.86
C GLY A 100 9.09 -4.34 -2.71
N SER A 101 10.25 -4.27 -2.06
CA SER A 101 10.48 -3.35 -0.96
C SER A 101 11.96 -3.02 -0.85
N PHE A 102 12.27 -1.88 -0.24
CA PHE A 102 13.65 -1.49 0.03
C PHE A 102 13.69 -0.51 1.21
N PRO A 103 14.81 -0.49 1.96
CA PRO A 103 14.99 0.48 3.02
C PRO A 103 15.25 1.88 2.44
N VAL A 104 14.76 2.91 3.13
CA VAL A 104 14.93 4.30 2.71
C VAL A 104 15.80 5.01 3.75
N PRO A 105 16.93 5.63 3.36
CA PRO A 105 17.76 6.38 4.29
C PRO A 105 16.99 7.56 4.89
N THR A 106 17.11 7.77 6.20
CA THR A 106 16.45 8.87 6.90
C THR A 106 17.43 9.95 7.36
N GLY A 107 18.72 9.63 7.42
CA GLY A 107 19.73 10.52 7.99
C GLY A 107 19.77 10.51 9.52
N GLU A 108 18.90 9.78 10.19
CA GLU A 108 18.86 9.63 11.64
C GLU A 108 18.99 8.15 12.02
N ALA A 109 19.88 7.83 12.95
CA ALA A 109 20.18 6.45 13.31
C ALA A 109 19.00 5.71 13.95
N ASP A 110 18.18 6.42 14.71
CA ASP A 110 17.02 5.84 15.42
C ASP A 110 15.73 5.88 14.60
N LEU A 111 15.72 6.55 13.46
CA LEU A 111 14.55 6.62 12.59
C LEU A 111 14.76 5.70 11.39
N LYS A 112 13.86 4.74 11.23
CA LYS A 112 13.95 3.73 10.17
C LYS A 112 12.74 3.83 9.25
N ARG A 113 12.98 3.66 7.96
CA ARG A 113 11.94 3.79 6.94
C ARG A 113 12.11 2.70 5.90
N MET A 114 10.99 2.19 5.43
CA MET A 114 10.96 1.18 4.37
C MET A 114 9.89 1.57 3.37
N GLN A 115 10.18 1.43 2.09
CA GLN A 115 9.18 1.57 1.05
C GLN A 115 8.76 0.19 0.58
N ILE A 116 7.45 -0.02 0.50
CA ILE A 116 6.86 -1.27 0.03
C ILE A 116 5.99 -0.91 -1.16
N ASN A 117 6.22 -1.59 -2.28
CA ASN A 117 5.50 -1.30 -3.52
C ASN A 117 4.49 -2.40 -3.82
N LEU A 118 3.27 -1.99 -4.17
CA LEU A 118 2.22 -2.89 -4.60
C LEU A 118 1.80 -2.50 -6.01
N ASP A 119 1.74 -3.49 -6.91
CA ASP A 119 1.19 -3.29 -8.24
C ASP A 119 -0.32 -3.50 -8.19
N ILE A 120 -1.05 -2.61 -8.85
CA ILE A 120 -2.50 -2.63 -8.87
C ILE A 120 -2.99 -2.68 -10.30
N LYS A 121 -3.87 -3.62 -10.57
CA LYS A 121 -4.57 -3.74 -11.86
C LYS A 121 -6.06 -3.56 -11.62
N GLU A 122 -6.68 -2.72 -12.43
CA GLU A 122 -8.11 -2.45 -12.36
C GLU A 122 -8.76 -2.74 -13.70
N TRP A 123 -9.83 -3.53 -13.67
CA TRP A 123 -10.67 -3.79 -14.85
C TRP A 123 -12.00 -3.09 -14.63
N LYS A 124 -12.38 -2.24 -15.57
CA LYS A 124 -13.66 -1.55 -15.51
C LYS A 124 -14.71 -2.37 -16.26
N GLY A 125 -15.86 -2.54 -15.61
CA GLY A 125 -16.97 -3.26 -16.21
C GLY A 125 -17.53 -2.51 -17.42
N LEU A 126 -18.10 -3.26 -18.34
CA LEU A 126 -18.79 -2.72 -19.50
C LEU A 126 -20.22 -2.36 -19.10
N ASN A 127 -20.46 -1.10 -18.82
CA ASN A 127 -21.80 -0.61 -18.54
C ASN A 127 -22.12 0.57 -19.42
#